data_d467496971595545ceb98c3f78e0699f
#
_entry.id   d467496971595545ceb98c3f78e0699f
#
_cell.length_a   1.000
_cell.length_b   1.000
_cell.length_c   1.000
_cell.angle_alpha   90.00
_cell.angle_beta   90.00
_cell.angle_gamma   90.00
#
_symmetry.space_group_name_H-M   'P 1'
#
loop_
_entity.id
_entity.type
_entity.pdbx_description
1 polymer ?
#
loop_
_entity_poly.entity_id
_entity_poly.type
_entity_poly.pdbx_seq_one_letter_code
_entity_poly.pdbx_strand_id
1 'polypeptide(L)'
;MRIIQVSFILIIFFSVILHEIKGNLVSEFIQFLKRLIQSNCSCSQNECCSKWGYCGRTDAYCGQDCQSGPCKISFKTIHTNFDITSEVFACIFTNIDNDLRDRRLKGFKEAMKHMKWQPVNSTEAAIFLAHVSHETDGLKTLAEYCSKQGTCNNYQTSWCSIEARPNKKYYGRGWFQLSYPCNYYNAGKALGFDLLNNPDLVSKIDKIAALTAIWYFKETEMNQLAQQDNFGGTTRKLNEYECSGKAGYYMQAERIQTYHRVRKCFDLPEATTNLTC
;
A
#
# COMPACT_ATOMS: atom_id res chain seq x y z
N MET A 1 56.09 12.35 -20.15
CA MET A 1 55.12 13.18 -19.40
C MET A 1 53.70 12.63 -19.27
N ARG A 2 53.32 11.52 -19.93
CA ARG A 2 51.96 10.91 -19.81
C ARG A 2 51.83 9.81 -18.72
N ILE A 3 52.92 9.26 -18.24
CA ILE A 3 52.88 8.14 -17.24
C ILE A 3 52.66 8.66 -15.80
N ILE A 4 53.10 9.89 -15.49
CA ILE A 4 52.97 10.48 -14.15
C ILE A 4 51.55 10.93 -13.84
N GLN A 5 50.76 11.34 -14.84
CA GLN A 5 49.37 11.77 -14.65
C GLN A 5 48.41 10.60 -14.34
N VAL A 6 48.65 9.43 -14.89
CA VAL A 6 47.80 8.25 -14.65
C VAL A 6 48.01 7.72 -13.23
N SER A 7 49.23 7.77 -12.70
CA SER A 7 49.51 7.34 -11.33
C SER A 7 48.88 8.25 -10.26
N PHE A 8 48.79 9.57 -10.53
CA PHE A 8 48.18 10.51 -9.58
C PHE A 8 46.65 10.32 -9.50
N ILE A 9 46.00 10.07 -10.63
CA ILE A 9 44.54 9.83 -10.67
C ILE A 9 44.17 8.51 -9.96
N LEU A 10 44.99 7.46 -10.15
CA LEU A 10 44.76 6.17 -9.46
C LEU A 10 44.97 6.29 -7.96
N ILE A 11 45.95 7.09 -7.49
CA ILE A 11 46.19 7.30 -6.05
C ILE A 11 45.03 8.07 -5.41
N ILE A 12 44.47 9.08 -6.10
CA ILE A 12 43.31 9.83 -5.59
C ILE A 12 42.05 8.95 -5.55
N PHE A 13 41.80 8.15 -6.59
CA PHE A 13 40.66 7.20 -6.59
C PHE A 13 40.81 6.15 -5.49
N PHE A 14 42.01 5.59 -5.27
CA PHE A 14 42.25 4.62 -4.21
C PHE A 14 42.10 5.23 -2.80
N SER A 15 42.49 6.48 -2.62
CA SER A 15 42.38 7.20 -1.35
C SER A 15 40.92 7.57 -1.03
N VAL A 16 40.10 7.92 -2.02
CA VAL A 16 38.64 8.17 -1.83
C VAL A 16 37.89 6.87 -1.50
N ILE A 17 38.16 5.79 -2.24
CA ILE A 17 37.55 4.48 -1.97
C ILE A 17 37.95 3.95 -0.59
N LEU A 18 39.20 4.11 -0.17
CA LEU A 18 39.65 3.73 1.17
C LEU A 18 39.05 4.61 2.28
N HIS A 19 38.67 5.86 1.96
CA HIS A 19 38.02 6.74 2.94
C HIS A 19 36.55 6.38 3.13
N GLU A 20 35.84 6.03 2.05
CA GLU A 20 34.46 5.52 2.12
C GLU A 20 34.39 4.15 2.79
N ILE A 21 35.31 3.23 2.46
CA ILE A 21 35.38 1.90 3.10
C ILE A 21 35.69 2.03 4.60
N LYS A 22 36.59 2.94 4.99
CA LYS A 22 36.87 3.21 6.40
C LYS A 22 35.68 3.84 7.12
N GLY A 23 34.93 4.72 6.47
CA GLY A 23 33.74 5.34 7.03
C GLY A 23 32.63 4.32 7.30
N ASN A 24 32.38 3.39 6.38
CA ASN A 24 31.39 2.32 6.56
C ASN A 24 31.85 1.30 7.64
N LEU A 25 33.11 0.85 7.62
CA LEU A 25 33.65 -0.05 8.63
C LEU A 25 33.66 0.57 10.04
N VAL A 26 33.95 1.85 10.16
CA VAL A 26 33.88 2.57 11.44
C VAL A 26 32.44 2.69 11.92
N SER A 27 31.49 2.98 11.02
CA SER A 27 30.06 3.03 11.36
C SER A 27 29.54 1.66 11.81
N GLU A 28 29.87 0.59 11.09
CA GLU A 28 29.49 -0.78 11.48
C GLU A 28 30.17 -1.21 12.78
N PHE A 29 31.45 -0.87 12.97
CA PHE A 29 32.15 -1.17 14.21
C PHE A 29 31.59 -0.39 15.41
N ILE A 30 31.21 0.86 15.23
CA ILE A 30 30.50 1.64 16.27
C ILE A 30 29.12 1.05 16.57
N GLN A 31 28.38 0.57 15.56
CA GLN A 31 27.10 -0.13 15.79
C GLN A 31 27.32 -1.48 16.48
N PHE A 32 28.36 -2.20 16.12
CA PHE A 32 28.75 -3.44 16.79
C PHE A 32 29.17 -3.20 18.26
N LEU A 33 29.99 -2.17 18.52
CA LEU A 33 30.34 -1.76 19.88
C LEU A 33 29.12 -1.30 20.68
N LYS A 34 28.18 -0.57 20.07
CA LYS A 34 26.90 -0.19 20.70
C LYS A 34 26.07 -1.42 21.07
N ARG A 35 26.10 -2.48 20.28
CA ARG A 35 25.46 -3.77 20.61
C ARG A 35 26.17 -4.52 21.74
N LEU A 36 27.49 -4.42 21.83
CA LEU A 36 28.27 -5.06 22.90
C LEU A 36 28.19 -4.29 24.24
N ILE A 37 27.94 -2.98 24.23
CA ILE A 37 27.76 -2.15 25.42
C ILE A 37 26.29 -2.13 25.85
N GLN A 38 25.40 -2.83 25.13
CA GLN A 38 24.02 -2.99 25.54
C GLN A 38 24.00 -3.75 26.86
N SER A 39 23.86 -3.01 27.95
CA SER A 39 23.79 -3.54 29.31
C SER A 39 22.66 -4.59 29.35
N ASN A 40 23.03 -5.86 29.55
CA ASN A 40 22.07 -6.91 29.84
C ASN A 40 21.37 -6.54 31.14
N CYS A 41 20.17 -5.96 31.03
CA CYS A 41 19.33 -5.82 32.22
C CYS A 41 18.96 -7.21 32.72
N SER A 42 19.31 -7.51 33.94
CA SER A 42 18.79 -8.66 34.68
C SER A 42 17.52 -8.22 35.43
N CYS A 43 16.46 -7.87 34.68
CA CYS A 43 15.18 -7.50 35.27
C CYS A 43 14.37 -8.74 35.66
N SER A 44 13.46 -8.62 36.62
CA SER A 44 12.53 -9.70 36.98
C SER A 44 11.55 -9.96 35.83
N GLN A 45 10.91 -11.15 35.81
CA GLN A 45 10.03 -11.60 34.72
C GLN A 45 8.92 -10.62 34.34
N ASN A 46 8.50 -9.74 35.24
CA ASN A 46 7.42 -8.80 35.03
C ASN A 46 7.89 -7.33 34.91
N GLU A 47 9.17 -7.12 34.68
CA GLU A 47 9.77 -5.79 34.53
C GLU A 47 10.43 -5.62 33.18
N CYS A 48 10.31 -4.41 32.65
CA CYS A 48 10.95 -4.01 31.40
C CYS A 48 12.32 -3.40 31.68
N CYS A 49 13.26 -3.67 30.80
CA CYS A 49 14.50 -2.92 30.72
C CYS A 49 14.33 -1.68 29.86
N SER A 50 14.44 -0.51 30.43
CA SER A 50 14.38 0.74 29.69
C SER A 50 15.58 0.92 28.75
N LYS A 51 15.51 1.86 27.82
CA LYS A 51 16.62 2.26 26.95
C LYS A 51 17.90 2.69 27.70
N TRP A 52 17.75 3.01 28.98
CA TRP A 52 18.86 3.42 29.84
C TRP A 52 19.42 2.27 30.69
N GLY A 53 18.89 1.05 30.54
CA GLY A 53 19.38 -0.10 31.29
C GLY A 53 18.79 -0.22 32.72
N TYR A 54 17.66 0.43 33.01
CA TYR A 54 16.98 0.35 34.31
C TYR A 54 15.70 -0.48 34.23
N CYS A 55 15.42 -1.25 35.28
CA CYS A 55 14.24 -2.10 35.41
C CYS A 55 13.04 -1.33 35.97
N GLY A 56 11.84 -1.56 35.44
CA GLY A 56 10.61 -0.98 35.95
C GLY A 56 9.39 -1.45 35.18
N ARG A 57 8.18 -1.02 35.59
CA ARG A 57 6.90 -1.52 35.05
C ARG A 57 6.04 -0.42 34.40
N THR A 58 6.49 0.82 34.50
CA THR A 58 5.76 1.96 33.90
C THR A 58 6.16 2.21 32.45
N ASP A 59 5.44 3.06 31.75
CA ASP A 59 5.74 3.43 30.36
C ASP A 59 7.14 4.02 30.16
N ALA A 60 7.74 4.61 31.21
CA ALA A 60 9.11 5.08 31.19
C ALA A 60 10.13 3.95 30.98
N TYR A 61 9.79 2.73 31.38
CA TYR A 61 10.65 1.53 31.26
C TYR A 61 10.19 0.60 30.16
N CYS A 62 8.85 0.40 30.04
CA CYS A 62 8.24 -0.54 29.10
C CYS A 62 7.86 0.09 27.75
N GLY A 63 7.98 1.41 27.63
CA GLY A 63 7.58 2.17 26.45
C GLY A 63 8.66 2.19 25.37
N GLN A 64 8.84 3.34 24.75
CA GLN A 64 9.73 3.55 23.63
C GLN A 64 11.18 3.13 23.93
N ASP A 65 11.77 2.34 23.00
CA ASP A 65 13.14 1.85 23.07
C ASP A 65 13.41 0.90 24.28
N CYS A 66 12.36 0.28 24.84
CA CYS A 66 12.49 -0.80 25.82
C CYS A 66 13.36 -1.95 25.24
N GLN A 67 14.37 -2.42 25.98
CA GLN A 67 15.38 -3.35 25.52
C GLN A 67 14.98 -4.82 25.73
N SER A 68 14.28 -5.15 26.81
CA SER A 68 13.83 -6.51 27.11
C SER A 68 12.72 -6.51 28.18
N GLY A 69 12.08 -7.66 28.40
CA GLY A 69 10.95 -7.84 29.30
C GLY A 69 9.60 -7.65 28.60
N PRO A 70 8.50 -7.44 29.32
CA PRO A 70 7.16 -7.22 28.75
C PRO A 70 7.03 -5.78 28.19
N CYS A 71 7.94 -5.43 27.26
CA CYS A 71 7.91 -4.14 26.61
C CYS A 71 6.53 -3.89 25.99
N LYS A 72 5.93 -2.75 26.25
CA LYS A 72 4.82 -2.26 25.46
C LYS A 72 5.39 -2.03 24.07
N ILE A 73 5.02 -2.87 23.11
CA ILE A 73 5.37 -2.65 21.72
C ILE A 73 4.66 -1.37 21.31
N SER A 74 5.32 -0.25 21.54
CA SER A 74 5.05 0.93 20.76
C SER A 74 5.50 0.52 19.36
N PHE A 75 4.55 0.20 18.48
CA PHE A 75 4.82 0.27 17.07
C PHE A 75 5.27 1.72 16.82
N LYS A 76 6.57 1.96 17.01
CA LYS A 76 7.19 3.07 16.34
C LYS A 76 6.83 2.81 14.90
N THR A 77 5.88 3.55 14.38
CA THR A 77 5.77 3.75 12.95
C THR A 77 7.16 4.23 12.56
N ILE A 78 8.02 3.28 12.20
CA ILE A 78 9.14 3.59 11.34
C ILE A 78 8.40 4.06 10.10
N HIS A 79 8.25 5.38 9.96
CA HIS A 79 8.00 5.98 8.66
C HIS A 79 9.29 5.75 7.86
N THR A 80 9.60 4.49 7.58
CA THR A 80 10.27 4.19 6.35
C THR A 80 9.26 4.69 5.32
N ASN A 81 9.61 5.74 4.61
CA ASN A 81 8.85 6.15 3.43
C ASN A 81 8.78 4.93 2.52
N PHE A 82 7.75 4.09 2.74
CA PHE A 82 7.52 2.92 1.93
C PHE A 82 7.06 3.44 0.57
N ASP A 83 7.95 3.41 -0.43
CA ASP A 83 7.63 3.82 -1.78
C ASP A 83 7.26 2.60 -2.63
N ILE A 84 6.19 2.70 -3.38
CA ILE A 84 5.84 1.73 -4.40
C ILE A 84 6.67 2.07 -5.64
N THR A 85 7.75 1.31 -5.82
CA THR A 85 8.69 1.52 -6.91
C THR A 85 8.10 1.10 -8.26
N SER A 86 8.75 1.53 -9.36
CA SER A 86 8.39 1.10 -10.73
C SER A 86 8.57 -0.39 -10.92
N GLU A 87 9.57 -1.00 -10.27
CA GLU A 87 9.86 -2.43 -10.34
C GLU A 87 8.76 -3.26 -9.67
N VAL A 88 8.35 -2.87 -8.46
CA VAL A 88 7.23 -3.51 -7.77
C VAL A 88 5.94 -3.37 -8.57
N PHE A 89 5.66 -2.19 -9.09
CA PHE A 89 4.46 -1.95 -9.90
C PHE A 89 4.49 -2.77 -11.20
N ALA A 90 5.66 -2.90 -11.85
CA ALA A 90 5.84 -3.74 -13.04
C ALA A 90 5.71 -5.23 -12.74
N CYS A 91 6.18 -5.70 -11.58
CA CYS A 91 5.98 -7.06 -11.12
C CYS A 91 4.48 -7.41 -10.94
N ILE A 92 3.69 -6.47 -10.43
CA ILE A 92 2.26 -6.69 -10.18
C ILE A 92 1.45 -6.65 -11.48
N PHE A 93 1.69 -5.66 -12.33
CA PHE A 93 0.89 -5.36 -13.53
C PHE A 93 1.66 -5.75 -14.82
N THR A 94 1.86 -7.04 -15.00
CA THR A 94 2.65 -7.62 -16.11
C THR A 94 1.91 -7.63 -17.45
N ASN A 95 0.57 -7.58 -17.44
CA ASN A 95 -0.26 -7.83 -18.62
C ASN A 95 -0.68 -6.54 -19.36
N ILE A 96 0.00 -5.44 -19.10
CA ILE A 96 -0.17 -4.17 -19.81
C ILE A 96 1.18 -3.69 -20.34
N ASP A 97 1.18 -2.90 -21.42
CA ASP A 97 2.40 -2.32 -21.97
C ASP A 97 3.05 -1.32 -21.01
N ASN A 98 4.32 -1.00 -21.26
CA ASN A 98 5.11 -0.15 -20.39
C ASN A 98 4.54 1.28 -20.33
N ASP A 99 4.12 1.85 -21.46
CA ASP A 99 3.61 3.22 -21.52
C ASP A 99 2.31 3.36 -20.71
N LEU A 100 1.43 2.38 -20.81
CA LEU A 100 0.21 2.35 -20.01
C LEU A 100 0.53 2.19 -18.54
N ARG A 101 1.46 1.30 -18.19
CA ARG A 101 1.89 1.06 -16.82
C ARG A 101 2.48 2.30 -16.18
N ASP A 102 3.34 3.02 -16.89
CA ASP A 102 3.97 4.25 -16.41
C ASP A 102 2.95 5.36 -16.20
N ARG A 103 1.97 5.51 -17.09
CA ARG A 103 0.85 6.45 -16.91
C ARG A 103 0.02 6.12 -15.68
N ARG A 104 -0.31 4.82 -15.46
CA ARG A 104 -1.04 4.35 -14.28
C ARG A 104 -0.28 4.64 -12.99
N LEU A 105 1.03 4.31 -12.96
CA LEU A 105 1.90 4.57 -11.81
C LEU A 105 2.02 6.06 -11.52
N LYS A 106 2.20 6.89 -12.55
CA LYS A 106 2.23 8.36 -12.40
C LYS A 106 0.92 8.87 -11.79
N GLY A 107 -0.22 8.46 -12.34
CA GLY A 107 -1.53 8.84 -11.80
C GLY A 107 -1.72 8.39 -10.35
N PHE A 108 -1.22 7.21 -10.00
CA PHE A 108 -1.24 6.71 -8.63
C PHE A 108 -0.38 7.53 -7.66
N LYS A 109 0.86 7.84 -8.04
CA LYS A 109 1.74 8.70 -7.22
C LYS A 109 1.14 10.10 -7.01
N GLU A 110 0.52 10.67 -8.03
CA GLU A 110 -0.21 11.94 -7.92
C GLU A 110 -1.44 11.83 -6.99
N ALA A 111 -2.15 10.71 -7.05
CA ALA A 111 -3.30 10.44 -6.17
C ALA A 111 -2.87 10.27 -4.70
N MET A 112 -1.82 9.49 -4.44
CA MET A 112 -1.25 9.34 -3.10
C MET A 112 -0.84 10.70 -2.50
N LYS A 113 -0.14 11.52 -3.29
CA LYS A 113 0.26 12.88 -2.88
C LYS A 113 -0.97 13.76 -2.56
N HIS A 114 -2.00 13.72 -3.40
CA HIS A 114 -3.23 14.51 -3.21
C HIS A 114 -3.96 14.10 -1.92
N MET A 115 -4.08 12.80 -1.66
CA MET A 115 -4.74 12.24 -0.48
C MET A 115 -3.87 12.30 0.78
N LYS A 116 -2.60 12.73 0.68
CA LYS A 116 -1.60 12.64 1.75
C LYS A 116 -1.62 11.23 2.36
N TRP A 117 -1.74 10.22 1.49
CA TRP A 117 -1.76 8.82 1.88
C TRP A 117 -0.54 8.11 1.32
N GLN A 118 0.06 7.32 2.17
CA GLN A 118 1.13 6.40 1.83
C GLN A 118 0.91 5.14 2.67
N PRO A 119 1.04 3.95 2.10
CA PRO A 119 0.96 2.72 2.87
C PRO A 119 1.99 2.73 4.01
N VAL A 120 1.59 2.32 5.20
CA VAL A 120 2.49 2.30 6.36
C VAL A 120 3.48 1.13 6.31
N ASN A 121 3.16 0.09 5.52
CA ASN A 121 4.02 -1.08 5.32
C ASN A 121 3.70 -1.78 3.99
N SER A 122 4.54 -2.77 3.64
CA SER A 122 4.40 -3.58 2.42
C SER A 122 3.10 -4.37 2.38
N THR A 123 2.56 -4.79 3.53
CA THR A 123 1.31 -5.56 3.60
C THR A 123 0.11 -4.72 3.21
N GLU A 124 0.00 -3.49 3.74
CA GLU A 124 -1.05 -2.54 3.34
C GLU A 124 -1.00 -2.25 1.84
N ALA A 125 0.21 -2.01 1.31
CA ALA A 125 0.41 -1.80 -0.13
C ALA A 125 0.01 -3.02 -0.96
N ALA A 126 0.41 -4.22 -0.53
CA ALA A 126 0.10 -5.46 -1.23
C ALA A 126 -1.40 -5.73 -1.25
N ILE A 127 -2.12 -5.52 -0.15
CA ILE A 127 -3.58 -5.66 -0.08
C ILE A 127 -4.27 -4.67 -1.01
N PHE A 128 -3.91 -3.38 -0.94
CA PHE A 128 -4.49 -2.36 -1.82
C PHE A 128 -4.29 -2.72 -3.30
N LEU A 129 -3.06 -3.04 -3.71
CA LEU A 129 -2.74 -3.35 -5.11
C LEU A 129 -3.26 -4.72 -5.58
N ALA A 130 -3.47 -5.67 -4.65
CA ALA A 130 -4.13 -6.94 -4.98
C ALA A 130 -5.60 -6.72 -5.35
N HIS A 131 -6.33 -5.92 -4.58
CA HIS A 131 -7.69 -5.53 -4.95
C HIS A 131 -7.73 -4.77 -6.26
N VAL A 132 -6.84 -3.79 -6.47
CA VAL A 132 -6.73 -3.08 -7.76
C VAL A 132 -6.52 -4.05 -8.90
N SER A 133 -5.59 -4.99 -8.76
CA SER A 133 -5.29 -5.96 -9.81
C SER A 133 -6.50 -6.84 -10.13
N HIS A 134 -7.25 -7.26 -9.12
CA HIS A 134 -8.45 -8.07 -9.30
C HIS A 134 -9.59 -7.29 -9.98
N GLU A 135 -9.90 -6.10 -9.49
CA GLU A 135 -11.01 -5.26 -9.97
C GLU A 135 -10.82 -4.72 -11.40
N THR A 136 -9.59 -4.67 -11.89
CA THR A 136 -9.24 -4.00 -13.16
C THR A 136 -8.62 -4.95 -14.20
N ASP A 137 -8.65 -6.27 -13.97
CA ASP A 137 -7.92 -7.24 -14.81
C ASP A 137 -6.45 -6.81 -14.99
N GLY A 138 -5.78 -6.50 -13.86
CA GLY A 138 -4.39 -6.05 -13.87
C GLY A 138 -4.19 -4.67 -14.51
N LEU A 139 -5.09 -3.73 -14.28
CA LEU A 139 -5.11 -2.37 -14.84
C LEU A 139 -5.29 -2.29 -16.38
N LYS A 140 -5.74 -3.35 -17.02
CA LYS A 140 -6.11 -3.34 -18.45
C LYS A 140 -7.30 -2.45 -18.73
N THR A 141 -8.27 -2.43 -17.80
CA THR A 141 -9.48 -1.61 -17.92
C THR A 141 -9.74 -0.80 -16.66
N LEU A 142 -10.21 0.42 -16.85
CA LEU A 142 -10.72 1.28 -15.77
C LEU A 142 -12.23 1.44 -15.83
N ALA A 143 -12.90 0.64 -16.66
CA ALA A 143 -14.35 0.61 -16.75
C ALA A 143 -14.80 -0.83 -16.91
N GLU A 144 -15.92 -1.15 -16.30
CA GLU A 144 -16.55 -2.45 -16.41
C GLU A 144 -16.74 -2.87 -17.86
N TYR A 145 -16.52 -4.16 -18.19
CA TYR A 145 -16.52 -4.64 -19.58
C TYR A 145 -17.84 -4.42 -20.30
N CYS A 146 -18.97 -4.50 -19.59
CA CYS A 146 -20.30 -4.19 -20.15
C CYS A 146 -20.40 -2.77 -20.74
N SER A 147 -19.51 -1.85 -20.32
CA SER A 147 -19.49 -0.47 -20.83
C SER A 147 -19.17 -0.41 -22.32
N LYS A 148 -18.31 -1.31 -22.83
CA LYS A 148 -17.95 -1.40 -24.23
C LYS A 148 -19.10 -1.88 -25.12
N GLN A 149 -20.01 -2.67 -24.54
CA GLN A 149 -21.20 -3.23 -25.20
C GLN A 149 -22.44 -2.36 -24.98
N GLY A 150 -22.35 -1.31 -24.17
CA GLY A 150 -23.50 -0.46 -23.82
C GLY A 150 -24.52 -1.14 -22.89
N THR A 151 -24.21 -2.31 -22.33
CA THR A 151 -25.14 -3.17 -21.58
C THR A 151 -25.14 -2.92 -20.08
N CYS A 152 -24.31 -2.00 -19.53
CA CYS A 152 -24.28 -1.64 -18.11
C CYS A 152 -25.53 -0.84 -17.73
N ASN A 153 -26.63 -1.49 -17.40
CA ASN A 153 -27.91 -0.80 -17.13
C ASN A 153 -28.35 -0.85 -15.66
N ASN A 154 -27.66 -1.60 -14.79
CA ASN A 154 -28.16 -1.95 -13.46
C ASN A 154 -27.78 -0.98 -12.33
N TYR A 155 -27.05 0.08 -12.62
CA TYR A 155 -26.41 0.96 -11.63
C TYR A 155 -27.12 2.32 -11.49
N GLN A 156 -28.42 2.39 -11.79
CA GLN A 156 -29.17 3.67 -11.74
C GLN A 156 -29.89 3.88 -10.42
N THR A 157 -30.09 2.80 -9.64
CA THR A 157 -30.74 2.88 -8.34
C THR A 157 -29.79 3.42 -7.28
N SER A 158 -30.34 4.11 -6.30
CA SER A 158 -29.61 4.69 -5.19
C SER A 158 -30.20 4.22 -3.88
N TRP A 159 -29.37 3.88 -2.90
CA TRP A 159 -29.80 3.61 -1.51
C TRP A 159 -29.79 4.86 -0.63
N CYS A 160 -29.43 6.00 -1.20
CA CYS A 160 -29.44 7.30 -0.54
C CYS A 160 -30.33 8.26 -1.35
N SER A 161 -30.48 9.51 -0.88
CA SER A 161 -31.30 10.55 -1.53
C SER A 161 -30.70 11.10 -2.84
N ILE A 162 -29.55 10.61 -3.28
CA ILE A 162 -28.89 11.06 -4.51
C ILE A 162 -29.44 10.26 -5.69
N GLU A 163 -30.06 10.95 -6.62
CA GLU A 163 -30.60 10.36 -7.84
C GLU A 163 -29.59 10.37 -8.98
N ALA A 164 -29.72 9.38 -9.87
CA ALA A 164 -28.97 9.33 -11.12
C ALA A 164 -29.29 10.56 -11.98
N ARG A 165 -28.27 11.17 -12.60
CA ARG A 165 -28.47 12.27 -13.53
C ARG A 165 -28.97 11.74 -14.88
N PRO A 166 -29.84 12.48 -15.59
CA PRO A 166 -30.30 12.10 -16.91
C PRO A 166 -29.11 11.80 -17.84
N ASN A 167 -29.22 10.72 -18.61
CA ASN A 167 -28.23 10.30 -19.60
C ASN A 167 -26.82 9.99 -19.02
N LYS A 168 -26.69 9.81 -17.70
CA LYS A 168 -25.46 9.36 -17.07
C LYS A 168 -25.60 7.91 -16.61
N LYS A 169 -24.50 7.14 -16.68
CA LYS A 169 -24.43 5.74 -16.21
C LYS A 169 -23.37 5.62 -15.13
N TYR A 170 -23.71 4.91 -14.05
CA TYR A 170 -22.88 4.81 -12.85
C TYR A 170 -22.38 3.39 -12.60
N TYR A 171 -22.00 2.68 -13.70
CA TYR A 171 -21.34 1.39 -13.66
C TYR A 171 -19.92 1.52 -13.09
N GLY A 172 -19.30 0.38 -12.76
CA GLY A 172 -17.98 0.29 -12.16
C GLY A 172 -16.89 0.99 -12.97
N ARG A 173 -16.21 1.96 -12.34
CA ARG A 173 -15.06 2.67 -12.92
C ARG A 173 -13.95 2.87 -11.91
N GLY A 174 -12.75 3.06 -12.42
CA GLY A 174 -11.55 3.30 -11.62
C GLY A 174 -10.98 2.03 -11.01
N TRP A 175 -10.11 2.21 -10.05
CA TRP A 175 -9.31 1.12 -9.50
C TRP A 175 -10.07 0.16 -8.58
N PHE A 176 -11.12 0.64 -7.91
CA PHE A 176 -12.02 -0.18 -7.08
C PHE A 176 -13.44 -0.24 -7.64
N GLN A 177 -13.59 -0.06 -8.97
CA GLN A 177 -14.86 -0.18 -9.68
C GLN A 177 -15.99 0.59 -8.97
N LEU A 178 -15.76 1.88 -8.70
CA LEU A 178 -16.74 2.78 -8.11
C LEU A 178 -18.06 2.73 -8.88
N SER A 179 -19.15 2.34 -8.22
CA SER A 179 -20.48 2.11 -8.82
C SER A 179 -21.55 2.85 -8.04
N TYR A 180 -22.69 3.12 -8.69
CA TYR A 180 -23.90 3.76 -8.17
C TYR A 180 -23.81 5.28 -7.89
N PRO A 181 -24.91 6.03 -8.11
CA PRO A 181 -24.95 7.48 -7.95
C PRO A 181 -24.47 7.98 -6.60
N CYS A 182 -24.83 7.28 -5.50
CA CYS A 182 -24.41 7.63 -4.15
C CYS A 182 -22.89 7.65 -4.00
N ASN A 183 -22.21 6.60 -4.48
CA ASN A 183 -20.76 6.51 -4.35
C ASN A 183 -20.04 7.55 -5.21
N TYR A 184 -20.53 7.79 -6.45
CA TYR A 184 -19.99 8.84 -7.31
C TYR A 184 -20.15 10.22 -6.68
N TYR A 185 -21.31 10.50 -6.08
CA TYR A 185 -21.54 11.77 -5.39
C TYR A 185 -20.62 11.93 -4.18
N ASN A 186 -20.57 10.91 -3.31
CA ASN A 186 -19.78 10.97 -2.07
C ASN A 186 -18.28 11.09 -2.38
N ALA A 187 -17.76 10.27 -3.30
CA ALA A 187 -16.39 10.38 -3.76
C ALA A 187 -16.10 11.75 -4.37
N GLY A 188 -16.99 12.23 -5.23
CA GLY A 188 -16.85 13.54 -5.85
C GLY A 188 -16.81 14.69 -4.83
N LYS A 189 -17.71 14.67 -3.86
CA LYS A 189 -17.75 15.64 -2.76
C LYS A 189 -16.46 15.61 -1.91
N ALA A 190 -16.01 14.43 -1.55
CA ALA A 190 -14.80 14.26 -0.73
C ALA A 190 -13.52 14.68 -1.46
N LEU A 191 -13.46 14.44 -2.77
CA LEU A 191 -12.27 14.67 -3.59
C LEU A 191 -12.26 16.02 -4.32
N GLY A 192 -13.34 16.78 -4.24
CA GLY A 192 -13.47 18.08 -4.92
C GLY A 192 -13.72 17.98 -6.42
N PHE A 193 -14.38 16.90 -6.90
CA PHE A 193 -14.75 16.68 -8.28
C PHE A 193 -16.27 16.49 -8.45
N ASP A 194 -16.84 17.01 -9.52
CA ASP A 194 -18.24 16.74 -9.86
C ASP A 194 -18.37 15.39 -10.59
N LEU A 195 -18.19 14.29 -9.85
CA LEU A 195 -18.25 12.94 -10.43
C LEU A 195 -19.69 12.48 -10.71
N LEU A 196 -20.69 13.07 -10.06
CA LEU A 196 -22.09 12.74 -10.35
C LEU A 196 -22.51 13.21 -11.74
N ASN A 197 -22.11 14.42 -12.15
CA ASN A 197 -22.38 14.93 -13.50
C ASN A 197 -21.35 14.45 -14.53
N ASN A 198 -20.14 14.06 -14.10
CA ASN A 198 -19.02 13.64 -14.96
C ASN A 198 -18.44 12.28 -14.54
N PRO A 199 -19.25 11.19 -14.52
CA PRO A 199 -18.79 9.89 -14.02
C PRO A 199 -17.62 9.30 -14.82
N ASP A 200 -17.50 9.64 -16.10
CA ASP A 200 -16.44 9.15 -16.97
C ASP A 200 -15.04 9.64 -16.58
N LEU A 201 -14.92 10.72 -15.80
CA LEU A 201 -13.61 11.17 -15.28
C LEU A 201 -12.89 10.06 -14.51
N VAL A 202 -13.64 9.18 -13.82
CA VAL A 202 -13.10 8.07 -13.02
C VAL A 202 -12.41 7.01 -13.89
N SER A 203 -12.80 6.87 -15.15
CA SER A 203 -12.14 5.92 -16.08
C SER A 203 -11.19 6.59 -17.08
N LYS A 204 -11.35 7.90 -17.32
CA LYS A 204 -10.56 8.62 -18.33
C LYS A 204 -9.28 9.26 -17.77
N ILE A 205 -9.23 9.53 -16.47
CA ILE A 205 -8.09 10.22 -15.83
C ILE A 205 -7.46 9.31 -14.78
N ASP A 206 -6.24 8.83 -15.04
CA ASP A 206 -5.52 7.88 -14.20
C ASP A 206 -5.42 8.31 -12.74
N LYS A 207 -5.16 9.60 -12.50
CA LYS A 207 -5.16 10.16 -11.15
C LYS A 207 -6.51 10.01 -10.46
N ILE A 208 -7.62 10.32 -11.14
CA ILE A 208 -8.97 10.25 -10.54
C ILE A 208 -9.37 8.79 -10.31
N ALA A 209 -9.00 7.89 -11.23
CA ALA A 209 -9.21 6.45 -11.06
C ALA A 209 -8.56 5.90 -9.78
N ALA A 210 -7.34 6.33 -9.49
CA ALA A 210 -6.63 5.94 -8.27
C ALA A 210 -7.16 6.69 -7.02
N LEU A 211 -7.49 7.98 -7.15
CA LEU A 211 -8.03 8.79 -6.06
C LEU A 211 -9.31 8.20 -5.46
N THR A 212 -10.25 7.77 -6.31
CA THR A 212 -11.51 7.18 -5.85
C THR A 212 -11.29 5.89 -5.08
N ALA A 213 -10.29 5.09 -5.46
CA ALA A 213 -9.92 3.86 -4.73
C ALA A 213 -9.25 4.17 -3.38
N ILE A 214 -8.31 5.13 -3.34
CA ILE A 214 -7.67 5.54 -2.07
C ILE A 214 -8.70 6.14 -1.11
N TRP A 215 -9.61 6.95 -1.63
CA TRP A 215 -10.72 7.50 -0.84
C TRP A 215 -11.57 6.37 -0.25
N TYR A 216 -12.02 5.43 -1.06
CA TYR A 216 -12.84 4.31 -0.60
C TYR A 216 -12.12 3.45 0.45
N PHE A 217 -10.84 3.15 0.21
CA PHE A 217 -9.99 2.36 1.11
C PHE A 217 -9.87 2.98 2.51
N LYS A 218 -9.81 4.32 2.58
CA LYS A 218 -9.78 5.06 3.85
C LYS A 218 -11.16 5.23 4.47
N GLU A 219 -12.16 5.61 3.67
CA GLU A 219 -13.52 5.89 4.13
C GLU A 219 -14.19 4.66 4.76
N THR A 220 -13.90 3.48 4.20
CA THR A 220 -14.45 2.20 4.70
C THR A 220 -13.54 1.51 5.71
N GLU A 221 -12.47 2.16 6.15
CA GLU A 221 -11.49 1.62 7.10
C GLU A 221 -10.76 0.35 6.62
N MET A 222 -10.77 0.07 5.32
CA MET A 222 -10.00 -1.04 4.75
C MET A 222 -8.51 -0.94 5.05
N ASN A 223 -7.96 0.29 5.10
CA ASN A 223 -6.57 0.53 5.45
C ASN A 223 -6.19 -0.02 6.84
N GLN A 224 -7.06 0.10 7.83
CA GLN A 224 -6.82 -0.44 9.18
C GLN A 224 -6.79 -1.97 9.17
N LEU A 225 -7.71 -2.60 8.43
CA LEU A 225 -7.72 -4.06 8.23
C LEU A 225 -6.47 -4.53 7.47
N ALA A 226 -6.06 -3.79 6.44
CA ALA A 226 -4.88 -4.11 5.64
C ALA A 226 -3.58 -4.02 6.44
N GLN A 227 -3.46 -3.06 7.35
CA GLN A 227 -2.33 -2.94 8.29
C GLN A 227 -2.21 -4.14 9.23
N GLN A 228 -3.31 -4.85 9.46
CA GLN A 228 -3.39 -6.07 10.29
C GLN A 228 -3.31 -7.37 9.47
N ASP A 229 -2.95 -7.30 8.20
CA ASP A 229 -2.95 -8.43 7.25
C ASP A 229 -4.31 -9.16 7.17
N ASN A 230 -5.42 -8.42 7.27
CA ASN A 230 -6.77 -8.97 7.21
C ASN A 230 -7.36 -8.80 5.79
N PHE A 231 -6.93 -9.66 4.87
CA PHE A 231 -7.36 -9.62 3.47
C PHE A 231 -8.85 -9.95 3.30
N GLY A 232 -9.34 -10.95 4.02
CA GLY A 232 -10.77 -11.30 4.01
C GLY A 232 -11.65 -10.15 4.50
N GLY A 233 -11.22 -9.45 5.57
CA GLY A 233 -11.91 -8.27 6.07
C GLY A 233 -11.96 -7.14 5.04
N THR A 234 -10.88 -6.90 4.30
CA THR A 234 -10.86 -5.90 3.21
C THR A 234 -11.72 -6.34 2.03
N THR A 235 -11.73 -7.63 1.68
CA THR A 235 -12.63 -8.17 0.65
C THR A 235 -14.09 -7.93 1.02
N ARG A 236 -14.50 -8.20 2.27
CA ARG A 236 -15.87 -7.96 2.76
C ARG A 236 -16.27 -6.48 2.61
N LYS A 237 -15.37 -5.56 2.93
CA LYS A 237 -15.64 -4.11 2.79
C LYS A 237 -15.76 -3.67 1.34
N LEU A 238 -14.96 -4.25 0.44
CA LEU A 238 -14.97 -3.88 -0.97
C LEU A 238 -16.12 -4.54 -1.72
N ASN A 239 -16.31 -5.85 -1.53
CA ASN A 239 -17.32 -6.65 -2.22
C ASN A 239 -17.80 -7.82 -1.36
N GLU A 240 -18.75 -7.57 -0.47
CA GLU A 240 -19.36 -8.59 0.40
C GLU A 240 -20.01 -9.73 -0.40
N TYR A 241 -20.36 -9.49 -1.67
CA TYR A 241 -20.97 -10.50 -2.54
C TYR A 241 -20.05 -11.71 -2.78
N GLU A 242 -18.73 -11.52 -2.64
CA GLU A 242 -17.76 -12.61 -2.75
C GLU A 242 -17.51 -13.37 -1.44
N CYS A 243 -18.14 -12.98 -0.34
CA CYS A 243 -17.97 -13.65 0.95
C CYS A 243 -18.76 -14.94 1.06
N SER A 244 -18.41 -15.78 2.05
CA SER A 244 -19.07 -17.06 2.31
C SER A 244 -20.58 -16.91 2.43
N GLY A 245 -21.32 -17.83 1.82
CA GLY A 245 -22.78 -17.82 1.77
C GLY A 245 -23.40 -16.83 0.77
N LYS A 246 -22.60 -16.11 -0.02
CA LYS A 246 -23.06 -15.22 -1.09
C LYS A 246 -22.85 -15.86 -2.47
N ALA A 247 -23.60 -15.38 -3.47
CA ALA A 247 -23.60 -15.98 -4.80
C ALA A 247 -22.26 -15.79 -5.56
N GLY A 248 -21.49 -14.75 -5.25
CA GLY A 248 -20.16 -14.48 -5.83
C GLY A 248 -19.00 -15.17 -5.12
N TYR A 249 -19.23 -16.01 -4.13
CA TYR A 249 -18.20 -16.64 -3.30
C TYR A 249 -17.12 -17.37 -4.11
N TYR A 250 -17.46 -17.93 -5.24
CA TYR A 250 -16.50 -18.61 -6.12
C TYR A 250 -15.38 -17.71 -6.63
N MET A 251 -15.60 -16.39 -6.68
CA MET A 251 -14.60 -15.42 -7.11
C MET A 251 -13.56 -15.10 -6.03
N GLN A 252 -13.87 -15.38 -4.76
CA GLN A 252 -12.96 -15.12 -3.65
C GLN A 252 -11.63 -15.86 -3.80
N ALA A 253 -11.64 -17.09 -4.31
CA ALA A 253 -10.44 -17.89 -4.51
C ALA A 253 -9.47 -17.22 -5.51
N GLU A 254 -9.98 -16.65 -6.59
CA GLU A 254 -9.17 -15.92 -7.58
C GLU A 254 -8.59 -14.63 -6.98
N ARG A 255 -9.39 -13.91 -6.19
CA ARG A 255 -8.93 -12.72 -5.46
C ARG A 255 -7.79 -13.05 -4.49
N ILE A 256 -7.89 -14.16 -3.74
CA ILE A 256 -6.83 -14.64 -2.85
C ILE A 256 -5.57 -15.02 -3.63
N GLN A 257 -5.70 -15.73 -4.76
CA GLN A 257 -4.54 -16.04 -5.63
C GLN A 257 -3.85 -14.77 -6.12
N THR A 258 -4.63 -13.76 -6.49
CA THR A 258 -4.08 -12.44 -6.87
C THR A 258 -3.31 -11.83 -5.71
N TYR A 259 -3.83 -11.89 -4.48
CA TYR A 259 -3.12 -11.40 -3.31
C TYR A 259 -1.80 -12.13 -3.07
N HIS A 260 -1.79 -13.46 -3.12
CA HIS A 260 -0.54 -14.24 -2.99
C HIS A 260 0.50 -13.86 -4.05
N ARG A 261 0.07 -13.64 -5.30
CA ARG A 261 0.95 -13.19 -6.38
C ARG A 261 1.52 -11.80 -6.09
N VAL A 262 0.69 -10.86 -5.65
CA VAL A 262 1.12 -9.50 -5.33
C VAL A 262 2.06 -9.47 -4.14
N ARG A 263 1.83 -10.27 -3.09
CA ARG A 263 2.75 -10.40 -1.94
C ARG A 263 4.17 -10.74 -2.36
N LYS A 264 4.35 -11.62 -3.33
CA LYS A 264 5.68 -12.00 -3.86
C LYS A 264 6.42 -10.82 -4.45
N CYS A 265 5.72 -9.86 -5.07
CA CYS A 265 6.33 -8.65 -5.60
C CYS A 265 6.85 -7.69 -4.52
N PHE A 266 6.44 -7.89 -3.27
CA PHE A 266 6.88 -7.14 -2.09
C PHE A 266 7.83 -7.96 -1.20
N ASP A 267 8.30 -9.13 -1.64
CA ASP A 267 9.12 -10.07 -0.85
C ASP A 267 8.46 -10.45 0.49
N LEU A 268 7.12 -10.42 0.53
CA LEU A 268 6.35 -10.82 1.70
C LEU A 268 6.16 -12.35 1.73
N PRO A 269 6.22 -12.97 2.91
CA PRO A 269 5.88 -14.38 3.07
C PRO A 269 4.43 -14.64 2.66
N GLU A 270 4.12 -15.88 2.33
CA GLU A 270 2.76 -16.28 2.01
C GLU A 270 1.83 -16.06 3.22
N ALA A 271 0.66 -15.44 2.99
CA ALA A 271 -0.33 -15.29 4.04
C ALA A 271 -1.09 -16.59 4.22
N THR A 272 -1.28 -17.02 5.49
CA THR A 272 -1.95 -18.28 5.84
C THR A 272 -3.22 -18.08 6.65
N THR A 273 -3.49 -16.86 7.12
CA THR A 273 -4.64 -16.51 7.96
C THR A 273 -5.38 -15.30 7.40
N ASN A 274 -6.62 -15.08 7.84
CA ASN A 274 -7.44 -13.90 7.50
C ASN A 274 -7.61 -13.67 5.99
N LEU A 275 -7.61 -14.73 5.18
CA LEU A 275 -7.72 -14.65 3.71
C LEU A 275 -9.16 -14.60 3.24
N THR A 276 -10.06 -15.23 3.97
CA THR A 276 -11.48 -15.40 3.57
C THR A 276 -12.41 -14.51 4.39
N CYS A 277 -13.56 -14.25 3.86
CA CYS A 277 -14.69 -13.62 4.53
C CYS A 277 -16.00 -14.48 4.31
#